data_30c44d0b3e4617172a4bee7ed90055bf
#
_entry.id   30c44d0b3e4617172a4bee7ed90055bf
#
_cell.length_a   1.000
_cell.length_b   1.000
_cell.length_c   1.000
_cell.angle_alpha   90.00
_cell.angle_beta   90.00
_cell.angle_gamma   90.00
#
_symmetry.space_group_name_H-M   'P 1'
#
loop_
_entity.id
_entity.type
_entity.pdbx_description
1 polymer ?
#
loop_
_entity_poly.entity_id
_entity_poly.type
_entity_poly.pdbx_seq_one_letter_code
_entity_poly.pdbx_strand_id
1 'polypeptide(L)'
;MRCTWCDSEYTFTGGEQIALEEVMQRVRDFGSPLVEITGGEPLVQPEAFDLIRRLCDEGYEVLIETGGYVSTEQVDERAKIILDVKCPASGEAERNHWPNLARLRPELDEVKFVVADRTDWDYARRIIIDNELETRARSVLISPAWGQIDLKELADWIASSGMKIRMQLQLHKYIWGPDVHGV
;
A
#
# COMPACT_ATOMS: atom_id res chain seq x y z
N MET A 1 -9.78 -2.78 -7.56
CA MET A 1 -10.56 -2.01 -6.57
C MET A 1 -10.84 -0.62 -7.10
N ARG A 2 -11.90 0.03 -6.62
CA ARG A 2 -12.28 1.40 -7.02
C ARG A 2 -12.76 2.17 -5.79
N CYS A 3 -11.81 2.56 -4.94
CA CYS A 3 -12.11 3.29 -3.72
C CYS A 3 -12.77 4.65 -4.02
N THR A 4 -13.66 5.10 -3.13
CA THR A 4 -14.40 6.37 -3.29
C THR A 4 -13.50 7.61 -3.37
N TRP A 5 -12.28 7.51 -2.84
CA TRP A 5 -11.24 8.56 -2.86
C TRP A 5 -10.00 8.18 -3.67
N CYS A 6 -10.15 7.30 -4.69
CA CYS A 6 -9.02 6.85 -5.46
C CYS A 6 -8.35 8.02 -6.18
N ASP A 7 -7.07 8.22 -5.94
CA ASP A 7 -6.25 9.23 -6.61
C ASP A 7 -5.52 8.70 -7.85
N SER A 8 -5.66 7.40 -8.11
CA SER A 8 -5.00 6.71 -9.22
C SER A 8 -5.98 6.21 -10.29
N GLU A 9 -7.17 6.82 -10.39
CA GLU A 9 -8.19 6.39 -11.38
C GLU A 9 -7.68 6.45 -12.83
N TYR A 10 -6.75 7.35 -13.12
CA TYR A 10 -6.11 7.47 -14.43
C TYR A 10 -5.36 6.20 -14.84
N THR A 11 -4.99 5.32 -13.88
CA THR A 11 -4.29 4.05 -14.16
C THR A 11 -5.24 2.93 -14.60
N PHE A 12 -6.57 3.13 -14.53
CA PHE A 12 -7.54 2.06 -14.84
C PHE A 12 -7.69 1.79 -16.33
N THR A 13 -7.31 2.74 -17.17
CA THR A 13 -7.42 2.65 -18.64
C THR A 13 -6.25 3.36 -19.31
N GLY A 14 -6.00 3.05 -20.57
CA GLY A 14 -5.03 3.80 -21.37
C GLY A 14 -3.56 3.46 -21.11
N GLY A 15 -3.29 2.35 -20.41
CA GLY A 15 -1.92 1.87 -20.21
C GLY A 15 -1.25 1.47 -21.52
N GLU A 16 0.08 1.58 -21.55
CA GLU A 16 0.93 1.12 -22.65
C GLU A 16 1.57 -0.23 -22.28
N GLN A 17 1.60 -1.16 -23.23
CA GLN A 17 2.34 -2.39 -23.05
C GLN A 17 3.84 -2.14 -23.31
N ILE A 18 4.63 -2.32 -22.27
CA ILE A 18 6.09 -2.15 -22.32
C ILE A 18 6.75 -3.52 -22.06
N ALA A 19 7.75 -3.86 -22.83
CA ALA A 19 8.51 -5.09 -22.61
C ALA A 19 9.22 -5.04 -21.26
N LEU A 20 9.22 -6.17 -20.54
CA LEU A 20 9.83 -6.26 -19.22
C LEU A 20 11.30 -5.80 -19.21
N GLU A 21 12.06 -6.15 -20.25
CA GLU A 21 13.47 -5.71 -20.38
C GLU A 21 13.59 -4.19 -20.50
N GLU A 22 12.67 -3.54 -21.18
CA GLU A 22 12.63 -2.08 -21.27
C GLU A 22 12.32 -1.45 -19.89
N VAL A 23 11.41 -2.04 -19.11
CA VAL A 23 11.15 -1.59 -17.73
C VAL A 23 12.43 -1.72 -16.90
N MET A 24 13.10 -2.87 -16.95
CA MET A 24 14.37 -3.09 -16.25
C MET A 24 15.44 -2.06 -16.65
N GLN A 25 15.53 -1.74 -17.94
CA GLN A 25 16.50 -0.75 -18.42
C GLN A 25 16.17 0.66 -17.88
N ARG A 26 14.90 1.06 -17.86
CA ARG A 26 14.48 2.34 -17.29
C ARG A 26 14.82 2.45 -15.80
N VAL A 27 14.65 1.35 -15.03
CA VAL A 27 15.03 1.29 -13.62
C VAL A 27 16.53 1.48 -13.45
N ARG A 28 17.36 0.78 -14.25
CA ARG A 28 18.83 0.92 -14.23
C ARG A 28 19.25 2.36 -14.54
N ASP A 29 18.64 2.97 -15.55
CA ASP A 29 18.95 4.34 -16.00
C ASP A 29 18.56 5.39 -14.95
N PHE A 30 17.51 5.12 -14.14
CA PHE A 30 17.10 5.98 -13.02
C PHE A 30 18.12 5.96 -11.88
N GLY A 31 18.81 4.83 -11.66
CA GLY A 31 19.94 4.73 -10.74
C GLY A 31 19.59 4.74 -9.24
N SER A 32 18.32 4.59 -8.86
CA SER A 32 17.92 4.40 -7.45
C SER A 32 18.08 2.94 -7.05
N PRO A 33 18.65 2.63 -5.86
CA PRO A 33 18.70 1.26 -5.36
C PRO A 33 17.35 0.77 -4.83
N LEU A 34 16.37 1.66 -4.68
CA LEU A 34 15.03 1.39 -4.16
C LEU A 34 14.01 1.49 -5.31
N VAL A 35 13.17 0.46 -5.45
CA VAL A 35 12.10 0.40 -6.43
C VAL A 35 10.79 0.08 -5.73
N GLU A 36 9.79 0.93 -5.92
CA GLU A 36 8.43 0.64 -5.46
C GLU A 36 7.54 0.29 -6.65
N ILE A 37 6.89 -0.87 -6.57
CA ILE A 37 5.92 -1.36 -7.55
C ILE A 37 4.54 -1.07 -6.99
N THR A 38 3.84 -0.20 -7.67
CA THR A 38 2.51 0.30 -7.29
C THR A 38 1.65 0.52 -8.53
N GLY A 39 0.61 1.31 -8.44
CA GLY A 39 -0.30 1.66 -9.55
C GLY A 39 -1.75 1.49 -9.13
N GLY A 40 -2.60 0.88 -9.96
CA GLY A 40 -3.95 0.45 -9.55
C GLY A 40 -3.85 -0.73 -8.60
N GLU A 41 -3.57 -1.91 -9.14
CA GLU A 41 -3.19 -3.11 -8.38
C GLU A 41 -2.11 -3.84 -9.18
N PRO A 42 -0.87 -3.82 -8.73
CA PRO A 42 0.23 -4.41 -9.50
C PRO A 42 0.10 -5.93 -9.64
N LEU A 43 -0.44 -6.62 -8.62
CA LEU A 43 -0.49 -8.09 -8.60
C LEU A 43 -1.56 -8.72 -9.50
N VAL A 44 -2.41 -7.90 -10.18
CA VAL A 44 -3.29 -8.43 -11.24
C VAL A 44 -2.55 -8.69 -12.55
N GLN A 45 -1.33 -8.15 -12.69
CA GLN A 45 -0.48 -8.37 -13.84
C GLN A 45 0.47 -9.55 -13.55
N PRO A 46 0.36 -10.69 -14.26
CA PRO A 46 1.23 -11.84 -14.03
C PRO A 46 2.72 -11.51 -14.17
N GLU A 47 3.04 -10.58 -15.06
CA GLU A 47 4.42 -10.13 -15.32
C GLU A 47 5.02 -9.35 -14.13
N ALA A 48 4.20 -8.83 -13.24
CA ALA A 48 4.68 -8.14 -12.04
C ALA A 48 5.51 -9.07 -11.14
N PHE A 49 5.12 -10.34 -11.02
CA PHE A 49 5.89 -11.31 -10.23
C PHE A 49 7.28 -11.57 -10.82
N ASP A 50 7.38 -11.57 -12.15
CA ASP A 50 8.65 -11.71 -12.86
C ASP A 50 9.53 -10.46 -12.69
N LEU A 51 8.93 -9.29 -12.79
CA LEU A 51 9.60 -8.00 -12.53
C LEU A 51 10.17 -7.96 -11.12
N ILE A 52 9.35 -8.27 -10.10
CA ILE A 52 9.77 -8.31 -8.70
C ILE A 52 11.00 -9.20 -8.51
N ARG A 53 10.92 -10.44 -9.02
CA ARG A 53 12.02 -11.39 -8.89
C ARG A 53 13.30 -10.88 -9.54
N ARG A 54 13.23 -10.35 -10.78
CA ARG A 54 14.39 -9.81 -11.50
C ARG A 54 15.03 -8.63 -10.79
N LEU A 55 14.22 -7.72 -10.25
CA LEU A 55 14.72 -6.59 -9.48
C LEU A 55 15.46 -7.07 -8.22
N CYS A 56 14.88 -8.04 -7.50
CA CYS A 56 15.55 -8.65 -6.35
C CYS A 56 16.85 -9.37 -6.75
N ASP A 57 16.87 -10.06 -7.91
CA ASP A 57 18.06 -10.74 -8.43
C ASP A 57 19.19 -9.77 -8.80
N GLU A 58 18.86 -8.57 -9.26
CA GLU A 58 19.82 -7.48 -9.53
C GLU A 58 20.21 -6.70 -8.26
N GLY A 59 19.65 -7.05 -7.09
CA GLY A 59 20.03 -6.48 -5.79
C GLY A 59 19.32 -5.20 -5.42
N TYR A 60 18.22 -4.85 -6.09
CA TYR A 60 17.36 -3.74 -5.69
C TYR A 60 16.61 -4.05 -4.40
N GLU A 61 16.38 -3.03 -3.58
CA GLU A 61 15.38 -3.06 -2.51
C GLU A 61 14.00 -2.84 -3.15
N VAL A 62 13.15 -3.88 -3.14
CA VAL A 62 11.85 -3.86 -3.82
C VAL A 62 10.73 -3.73 -2.81
N LEU A 63 9.88 -2.73 -2.98
CA LEU A 63 8.62 -2.54 -2.26
C LEU A 63 7.45 -2.78 -3.19
N ILE A 64 6.35 -3.33 -2.64
CA ILE A 64 5.12 -3.55 -3.38
C ILE A 64 3.98 -2.97 -2.56
N GLU A 65 3.35 -1.91 -3.08
CA GLU A 65 2.11 -1.39 -2.51
C GLU A 65 0.92 -2.04 -3.22
N THR A 66 0.18 -2.88 -2.47
CA THR A 66 -0.97 -3.63 -3.00
C THR A 66 -2.23 -3.34 -2.20
N GLY A 67 -3.36 -3.21 -2.89
CA GLY A 67 -4.68 -3.09 -2.28
C GLY A 67 -5.17 -4.36 -1.58
N GLY A 68 -4.39 -5.45 -1.63
CA GLY A 68 -4.60 -6.64 -0.82
C GLY A 68 -5.78 -7.53 -1.20
N TYR A 69 -6.38 -7.36 -2.39
CA TYR A 69 -7.45 -8.25 -2.85
C TYR A 69 -6.94 -9.41 -3.73
N VAL A 70 -5.69 -9.35 -4.15
CA VAL A 70 -4.98 -10.44 -4.82
C VAL A 70 -4.10 -11.16 -3.80
N SER A 71 -3.92 -12.48 -3.97
CA SER A 71 -3.01 -13.24 -3.10
C SER A 71 -1.56 -12.78 -3.27
N THR A 72 -0.88 -12.56 -2.15
CA THR A 72 0.55 -12.25 -2.11
C THR A 72 1.46 -13.48 -2.12
N GLU A 73 0.88 -14.67 -2.27
CA GLU A 73 1.60 -15.95 -2.16
C GLU A 73 2.75 -16.14 -3.14
N GLN A 74 2.64 -15.56 -4.34
CA GLN A 74 3.66 -15.68 -5.38
C GLN A 74 4.68 -14.54 -5.38
N VAL A 75 4.54 -13.58 -4.47
CA VAL A 75 5.50 -12.48 -4.32
C VAL A 75 6.83 -13.05 -3.82
N ASP A 76 7.95 -12.63 -4.44
CA ASP A 76 9.29 -13.02 -4.02
C ASP A 76 9.52 -12.63 -2.55
N GLU A 77 10.06 -13.56 -1.76
CA GLU A 77 10.23 -13.38 -0.31
C GLU A 77 11.21 -12.24 0.06
N ARG A 78 12.04 -11.78 -0.86
CA ARG A 78 12.96 -10.65 -0.66
C ARG A 78 12.27 -9.29 -0.77
N ALA A 79 11.14 -9.22 -1.48
CA ALA A 79 10.39 -7.99 -1.63
C ALA A 79 9.56 -7.67 -0.38
N LYS A 80 9.48 -6.40 -0.02
CA LYS A 80 8.66 -5.89 1.08
C LYS A 80 7.25 -5.62 0.59
N ILE A 81 6.26 -6.04 1.37
CA ILE A 81 4.86 -5.80 1.06
C ILE A 81 4.32 -4.67 1.95
N ILE A 82 3.70 -3.68 1.34
CA ILE A 82 2.84 -2.70 2.00
C ILE A 82 1.40 -3.10 1.66
N LEU A 83 0.76 -3.77 2.60
CA LEU A 83 -0.60 -4.30 2.42
C LEU A 83 -1.63 -3.26 2.84
N ASP A 84 -2.31 -2.65 1.87
CA ASP A 84 -3.36 -1.65 2.13
C ASP A 84 -4.70 -2.37 2.39
N VAL A 85 -5.05 -2.54 3.67
CA VAL A 85 -6.33 -3.11 4.09
C VAL A 85 -7.43 -2.06 3.97
N LYS A 86 -8.41 -2.32 3.11
CA LYS A 86 -9.47 -1.37 2.80
C LYS A 86 -10.50 -1.28 3.94
N CYS A 87 -10.77 -0.03 4.34
CA CYS A 87 -11.78 0.31 5.34
C CYS A 87 -13.17 0.50 4.70
N PRO A 88 -14.26 0.47 5.48
CA PRO A 88 -15.63 0.53 4.97
C PRO A 88 -15.93 1.72 4.06
N ALA A 89 -15.51 2.94 4.42
CA ALA A 89 -15.79 4.14 3.63
C ALA A 89 -15.13 4.12 2.24
N SER A 90 -14.10 3.26 2.02
CA SER A 90 -13.54 3.03 0.68
C SER A 90 -14.53 2.40 -0.30
N GLY A 91 -15.59 1.73 0.20
CA GLY A 91 -16.50 0.92 -0.61
C GLY A 91 -15.93 -0.44 -1.05
N GLU A 92 -14.70 -0.79 -0.66
CA GLU A 92 -13.97 -1.97 -1.13
C GLU A 92 -13.58 -2.95 0.00
N ALA A 93 -14.04 -2.72 1.23
CA ALA A 93 -13.67 -3.53 2.40
C ALA A 93 -13.98 -5.03 2.25
N GLU A 94 -15.09 -5.38 1.57
CA GLU A 94 -15.50 -6.76 1.30
C GLU A 94 -14.53 -7.52 0.37
N ARG A 95 -13.65 -6.80 -0.31
CA ARG A 95 -12.68 -7.38 -1.24
C ARG A 95 -11.32 -7.68 -0.61
N ASN A 96 -11.11 -7.36 0.67
CA ASN A 96 -9.90 -7.72 1.36
C ASN A 96 -9.67 -9.24 1.33
N HIS A 97 -8.51 -9.67 0.80
CA HIS A 97 -8.13 -11.08 0.81
C HIS A 97 -7.42 -11.41 2.13
N TRP A 98 -8.21 -11.75 3.14
CA TRP A 98 -7.74 -11.97 4.53
C TRP A 98 -6.57 -12.94 4.68
N PRO A 99 -6.40 -14.00 3.85
CA PRO A 99 -5.22 -14.87 3.93
C PRO A 99 -3.88 -14.13 3.79
N ASN A 100 -3.85 -12.93 3.17
CA ASN A 100 -2.63 -12.14 3.08
C ASN A 100 -2.11 -11.71 4.46
N LEU A 101 -2.99 -11.45 5.44
CA LEU A 101 -2.57 -11.12 6.81
C LEU A 101 -1.81 -12.27 7.48
N ALA A 102 -2.15 -13.52 7.15
CA ALA A 102 -1.46 -14.68 7.70
C ALA A 102 -0.03 -14.87 7.14
N ARG A 103 0.28 -14.19 6.02
CA ARG A 103 1.57 -14.27 5.32
C ARG A 103 2.52 -13.13 5.66
N LEU A 104 2.08 -12.16 6.45
CA LEU A 104 2.92 -11.03 6.86
C LEU A 104 4.19 -11.50 7.59
N ARG A 105 5.29 -10.86 7.27
CA ARG A 105 6.61 -11.09 7.88
C ARG A 105 6.95 -9.93 8.81
N PRO A 106 7.03 -10.15 10.12
CA PRO A 106 7.16 -9.08 11.12
C PRO A 106 8.36 -8.15 10.92
N GLU A 107 9.44 -8.68 10.34
CA GLU A 107 10.67 -7.91 10.14
C GLU A 107 10.68 -7.12 8.83
N LEU A 108 9.71 -7.37 7.94
CA LEU A 108 9.76 -6.88 6.57
C LEU A 108 8.51 -6.12 6.14
N ASP A 109 7.32 -6.70 6.34
CA ASP A 109 6.07 -6.22 5.74
C ASP A 109 5.36 -5.18 6.60
N GLU A 110 4.69 -4.25 5.94
CA GLU A 110 3.88 -3.22 6.58
C GLU A 110 2.40 -3.39 6.23
N VAL A 111 1.53 -2.97 7.13
CA VAL A 111 0.07 -2.93 6.89
C VAL A 111 -0.37 -1.47 6.94
N LYS A 112 -1.17 -1.06 5.97
CA LYS A 112 -1.68 0.30 5.83
C LYS A 112 -3.20 0.29 5.87
N PHE A 113 -3.78 1.28 6.53
CA PHE A 113 -5.21 1.57 6.52
C PHE A 113 -5.41 3.03 6.11
N VAL A 114 -6.27 3.28 5.14
CA VAL A 114 -6.70 4.63 4.79
C VAL A 114 -8.03 4.90 5.48
N VAL A 115 -8.07 5.93 6.31
CA VAL A 115 -9.18 6.27 7.22
C VAL A 115 -9.82 7.58 6.81
N ALA A 116 -11.13 7.55 6.56
CA ALA A 116 -11.90 8.72 6.16
C ALA A 116 -12.71 9.31 7.34
N ASP A 117 -13.08 8.49 8.31
CA ASP A 117 -13.92 8.88 9.43
C ASP A 117 -13.69 8.01 10.68
N ARG A 118 -14.51 8.24 11.70
CA ARG A 118 -14.45 7.47 12.94
C ARG A 118 -14.82 6.00 12.75
N THR A 119 -15.70 5.67 11.83
CA THR A 119 -16.09 4.28 11.54
C THR A 119 -14.93 3.49 10.99
N ASP A 120 -14.18 4.10 10.06
CA ASP A 120 -12.95 3.50 9.51
C ASP A 120 -11.87 3.33 10.57
N TRP A 121 -11.70 4.32 11.45
CA TRP A 121 -10.76 4.24 12.56
C TRP A 121 -11.09 3.07 13.51
N ASP A 122 -12.34 2.95 13.93
CA ASP A 122 -12.79 1.89 14.84
C ASP A 122 -12.70 0.51 14.14
N TYR A 123 -12.96 0.45 12.83
CA TYR A 123 -12.74 -0.74 12.00
C TYR A 123 -11.26 -1.13 11.95
N ALA A 124 -10.38 -0.19 11.60
CA ALA A 124 -8.93 -0.44 11.52
C ALA A 124 -8.40 -0.95 12.87
N ARG A 125 -8.75 -0.29 13.98
CA ARG A 125 -8.37 -0.72 15.32
C ARG A 125 -8.77 -2.16 15.62
N ARG A 126 -10.00 -2.53 15.29
CA ARG A 126 -10.49 -3.91 15.49
C ARG A 126 -9.64 -4.89 14.68
N ILE A 127 -9.42 -4.64 13.39
CA ILE A 127 -8.60 -5.53 12.54
C ILE A 127 -7.16 -5.64 13.07
N ILE A 128 -6.56 -4.55 13.54
CA ILE A 128 -5.21 -4.55 14.12
C ILE A 128 -5.15 -5.45 15.36
N ILE A 129 -6.12 -5.33 16.26
CA ILE A 129 -6.18 -6.10 17.51
C ILE A 129 -6.48 -7.58 17.22
N ASP A 130 -7.54 -7.85 16.44
CA ASP A 130 -8.00 -9.22 16.18
C ASP A 130 -6.95 -10.06 15.42
N ASN A 131 -6.07 -9.41 14.67
CA ASN A 131 -5.00 -10.08 13.91
C ASN A 131 -3.60 -9.85 14.48
N GLU A 132 -3.48 -9.24 15.66
CA GLU A 132 -2.20 -8.99 16.35
C GLU A 132 -1.17 -8.25 15.46
N LEU A 133 -1.63 -7.30 14.61
CA LEU A 133 -0.79 -6.69 13.56
C LEU A 133 0.38 -5.88 14.12
N GLU A 134 0.30 -5.38 15.36
CA GLU A 134 1.40 -4.67 16.02
C GLU A 134 2.66 -5.55 16.22
N THR A 135 2.50 -6.87 16.21
CA THR A 135 3.58 -7.85 16.36
C THR A 135 3.81 -8.66 15.10
N ARG A 136 2.79 -8.78 14.23
CA ARG A 136 2.85 -9.58 13.00
C ARG A 136 3.24 -8.79 11.76
N ALA A 137 3.31 -7.47 11.87
CA ALA A 137 3.85 -6.60 10.85
C ALA A 137 5.02 -5.78 11.42
N ARG A 138 5.94 -5.37 10.55
CA ARG A 138 7.02 -4.44 10.91
C ARG A 138 6.47 -3.11 11.38
N SER A 139 5.44 -2.62 10.70
CA SER A 139 4.75 -1.38 11.03
C SER A 139 3.29 -1.45 10.62
N VAL A 140 2.46 -0.79 11.41
CA VAL A 140 1.07 -0.51 11.05
C VAL A 140 0.95 0.99 10.77
N LEU A 141 0.44 1.33 9.60
CA LEU A 141 0.34 2.68 9.07
C LEU A 141 -1.12 3.11 9.01
N ILE A 142 -1.42 4.30 9.53
CA ILE A 142 -2.74 4.93 9.42
C ILE A 142 -2.59 6.18 8.57
N SER A 143 -3.25 6.21 7.42
CA SER A 143 -3.26 7.34 6.49
C SER A 143 -4.63 8.00 6.46
N PRO A 144 -4.72 9.33 6.49
CA PRO A 144 -5.99 10.02 6.25
C PRO A 144 -6.41 9.90 4.78
N ALA A 145 -7.69 9.65 4.52
CA ALA A 145 -8.27 9.91 3.21
C ALA A 145 -8.24 11.41 2.94
N TRP A 146 -7.65 11.82 1.82
CA TRP A 146 -7.40 13.23 1.53
C TRP A 146 -8.69 14.07 1.57
N GLY A 147 -8.68 15.11 2.40
CA GLY A 147 -9.79 16.05 2.51
C GLY A 147 -11.05 15.53 3.22
N GLN A 148 -11.05 14.28 3.71
CA GLN A 148 -12.23 13.67 4.33
C GLN A 148 -12.18 13.63 5.86
N ILE A 149 -10.99 13.75 6.44
CA ILE A 149 -10.80 13.75 7.89
C ILE A 149 -9.86 14.88 8.31
N ASP A 150 -10.14 15.48 9.46
CA ASP A 150 -9.23 16.44 10.08
C ASP A 150 -7.97 15.73 10.59
N LEU A 151 -6.80 16.24 10.20
CA LEU A 151 -5.52 15.62 10.53
C LEU A 151 -5.22 15.63 12.02
N LYS A 152 -5.63 16.71 12.71
CA LYS A 152 -5.43 16.83 14.15
C LYS A 152 -6.31 15.81 14.87
N GLU A 153 -7.55 15.66 14.45
CA GLU A 153 -8.49 14.70 15.04
C GLU A 153 -7.94 13.25 14.87
N LEU A 154 -7.48 12.88 13.68
CA LEU A 154 -6.86 11.57 13.46
C LEU A 154 -5.60 11.38 14.31
N ALA A 155 -4.75 12.40 14.39
CA ALA A 155 -3.54 12.35 15.21
C ALA A 155 -3.88 12.17 16.71
N ASP A 156 -4.90 12.87 17.21
CA ASP A 156 -5.38 12.74 18.60
C ASP A 156 -5.91 11.30 18.87
N TRP A 157 -6.64 10.70 17.92
CA TRP A 157 -7.08 9.30 18.04
C TRP A 157 -5.90 8.32 18.10
N ILE A 158 -4.92 8.51 17.21
CA ILE A 158 -3.71 7.68 17.17
C ILE A 158 -2.94 7.80 18.49
N ALA A 159 -2.64 9.03 18.93
CA ALA A 159 -1.86 9.29 20.14
C ALA A 159 -2.53 8.76 21.41
N SER A 160 -3.86 8.81 21.46
CA SER A 160 -4.64 8.32 22.63
C SER A 160 -4.91 6.82 22.59
N SER A 161 -4.63 6.13 21.48
CA SER A 161 -4.96 4.71 21.31
C SER A 161 -4.13 3.76 22.17
N GLY A 162 -2.91 4.15 22.54
CA GLY A 162 -1.92 3.29 23.19
C GLY A 162 -1.33 2.20 22.27
N MET A 163 -1.62 2.23 20.97
CA MET A 163 -1.19 1.24 20.00
C MET A 163 0.15 1.61 19.36
N LYS A 164 0.94 0.59 18.98
CA LYS A 164 2.20 0.77 18.24
C LYS A 164 1.92 0.95 16.74
N ILE A 165 1.41 2.12 16.38
CA ILE A 165 1.04 2.49 15.00
C ILE A 165 1.66 3.83 14.61
N ARG A 166 1.79 4.09 13.31
CA ARG A 166 2.31 5.35 12.77
C ARG A 166 1.27 6.04 11.90
N MET A 167 1.15 7.36 12.04
CA MET A 167 0.46 8.19 11.07
C MET A 167 1.35 8.39 9.83
N GLN A 168 0.79 8.21 8.64
CA GLN A 168 1.46 8.43 7.36
C GLN A 168 0.62 9.34 6.49
N LEU A 169 1.21 10.46 6.05
CA LEU A 169 0.57 11.38 5.12
C LEU A 169 0.99 11.07 3.68
N GLN A 170 0.11 11.37 2.73
CA GLN A 170 0.43 11.38 1.31
C GLN A 170 1.21 12.67 1.00
N LEU A 171 2.53 12.66 1.26
CA LEU A 171 3.38 13.85 1.22
C LEU A 171 3.39 14.53 -0.16
N HIS A 172 3.29 13.75 -1.24
CA HIS A 172 3.23 14.28 -2.60
C HIS A 172 2.08 15.30 -2.77
N LYS A 173 0.93 15.08 -2.12
CA LYS A 173 -0.20 16.01 -2.19
C LYS A 173 0.07 17.37 -1.51
N TYR A 174 0.95 17.38 -0.52
CA TYR A 174 1.37 18.63 0.15
C TYR A 174 2.48 19.35 -0.62
N ILE A 175 3.35 18.60 -1.30
CA ILE A 175 4.51 19.14 -2.00
C ILE A 175 4.10 19.67 -3.38
N TRP A 176 3.36 18.87 -4.13
CA TRP A 176 3.01 19.19 -5.54
C TRP A 176 1.54 19.51 -5.76
N GLY A 177 0.68 19.23 -4.77
CA GLY A 177 -0.77 19.39 -4.86
C GLY A 177 -1.50 18.07 -5.12
N PRO A 178 -2.80 18.00 -4.74
CA PRO A 178 -3.57 16.75 -4.78
C PRO A 178 -3.90 16.25 -6.19
N ASP A 179 -3.86 17.13 -7.19
CA ASP A 179 -4.26 16.84 -8.57
C ASP A 179 -3.06 16.57 -9.49
N VAL A 180 -1.84 16.56 -8.96
CA VAL A 180 -0.62 16.27 -9.74
C VAL A 180 -0.35 14.77 -9.75
N HIS A 181 -0.16 14.21 -10.95
CA HIS A 181 0.09 12.79 -11.15
C HIS A 181 1.56 12.53 -11.51
N GLY A 182 2.07 11.35 -11.13
CA GLY A 182 3.41 10.90 -11.49
C GLY A 182 4.54 11.59 -10.72
N VAL A 183 4.27 12.04 -9.50
CA VAL A 183 5.22 12.72 -8.61
C VAL A 183 5.37 11.98 -7.28
#